data_6c996c4d1aa609632378b88fa10fed3b
#
_entry.id   6c996c4d1aa609632378b88fa10fed3b
#
_cell.length_a   1.000
_cell.length_b   1.000
_cell.length_c   1.000
_cell.angle_alpha   90.00
_cell.angle_beta   90.00
_cell.angle_gamma   90.00
#
_symmetry.space_group_name_H-M   'P 1'
#
loop_
_entity.id
_entity.type
_entity.pdbx_description
1 polymer ?
#
loop_
_entity_poly.entity_id
_entity_poly.type
_entity_poly.pdbx_seq_one_letter_code
_entity_poly.pdbx_strand_id
1 'polypeptide(L)'
;YWAAQAPDLQIEEVTVPPMRMADAVSDGFVDAFWVGEPWGGVAVQNNVAKLMMAGRDVWQFAPEKVLAARHEWATQNEDSVRRLMRAVYQASAWLDAPGNKPLAVEILGRSEHLSMSPDLIDPALTGHIVPRTGASPVTVDRFLQFHSHAASFPWRSQAAWIAHHLGADAAGIEKAKTCFRADLFRQNLSDIGADMPQSSEKTEGAMTLPTSVASARGEMILSPDAFFDGRTFDFTAAVR
;
A
#
# COMPACT_ATOMS: atom_id res chain seq x y z
N TYR A 1 -16.00 -0.92 3.88
CA TYR A 1 -15.95 -0.79 5.34
C TYR A 1 -17.16 -0.02 5.86
N TRP A 2 -17.35 1.24 5.47
CA TRP A 2 -18.45 2.08 5.98
C TRP A 2 -19.83 1.52 5.67
N ALA A 3 -20.04 0.98 4.47
CA ALA A 3 -21.29 0.32 4.13
C ALA A 3 -21.64 -0.89 5.06
N ALA A 4 -20.63 -1.53 5.63
CA ALA A 4 -20.83 -2.62 6.59
C ALA A 4 -20.98 -2.13 8.03
N GLN A 5 -20.26 -1.06 8.43
CA GLN A 5 -20.25 -0.56 9.81
C GLN A 5 -21.35 0.47 10.09
N ALA A 6 -21.76 1.23 9.08
CA ALA A 6 -22.75 2.27 9.16
C ALA A 6 -23.61 2.31 7.88
N PRO A 7 -24.49 1.32 7.67
CA PRO A 7 -25.23 1.15 6.39
C PRO A 7 -26.17 2.32 6.07
N ASP A 8 -26.59 3.06 7.08
CA ASP A 8 -27.50 4.21 6.91
C ASP A 8 -26.77 5.53 6.67
N LEU A 9 -25.41 5.51 6.72
CA LEU A 9 -24.61 6.71 6.52
C LEU A 9 -24.57 7.09 5.02
N GLN A 10 -25.08 8.29 4.73
CA GLN A 10 -24.98 8.88 3.39
C GLN A 10 -23.59 9.52 3.26
N ILE A 11 -22.78 9.05 2.32
CA ILE A 11 -21.43 9.56 2.05
C ILE A 11 -21.39 10.14 0.65
N GLU A 12 -21.03 11.42 0.56
CA GLU A 12 -20.65 12.06 -0.70
C GLU A 12 -19.12 12.00 -0.83
N GLU A 13 -18.64 11.38 -1.89
CA GLU A 13 -17.21 11.22 -2.15
C GLU A 13 -16.70 12.36 -3.03
N VAL A 14 -15.67 13.06 -2.56
CA VAL A 14 -14.98 14.12 -3.30
C VAL A 14 -13.48 13.86 -3.35
N THR A 15 -12.83 14.27 -4.44
CA THR A 15 -11.37 14.12 -4.58
C THR A 15 -10.67 15.42 -4.26
N VAL A 16 -9.75 15.37 -3.28
CA VAL A 16 -8.90 16.49 -2.89
C VAL A 16 -7.44 16.04 -2.96
N PRO A 17 -6.51 16.87 -3.51
CA PRO A 17 -5.08 16.54 -3.49
C PRO A 17 -4.58 16.35 -2.04
N PRO A 18 -3.76 15.32 -1.76
CA PRO A 18 -3.31 15.00 -0.40
C PRO A 18 -2.74 16.19 0.37
N MET A 19 -1.93 17.02 -0.27
CA MET A 19 -1.32 18.21 0.34
C MET A 19 -2.33 19.31 0.73
N ARG A 20 -3.56 19.27 0.19
CA ARG A 20 -4.64 20.24 0.48
C ARG A 20 -5.66 19.69 1.47
N MET A 21 -5.46 18.48 1.97
CA MET A 21 -6.46 17.79 2.77
C MET A 21 -6.67 18.45 4.14
N ALA A 22 -5.59 18.89 4.80
CA ALA A 22 -5.69 19.60 6.06
C ALA A 22 -6.47 20.91 5.93
N ASP A 23 -6.24 21.67 4.83
CA ASP A 23 -6.97 22.90 4.52
C ASP A 23 -8.45 22.58 4.27
N ALA A 24 -8.74 21.55 3.46
CA ALA A 24 -10.11 21.17 3.11
C ALA A 24 -10.96 20.82 4.34
N VAL A 25 -10.37 20.14 5.34
CA VAL A 25 -11.04 19.89 6.62
C VAL A 25 -11.20 21.18 7.42
N SER A 26 -10.17 22.01 7.50
CA SER A 26 -10.22 23.28 8.23
C SER A 26 -11.29 24.22 7.69
N ASP A 27 -11.47 24.24 6.37
CA ASP A 27 -12.45 25.09 5.68
C ASP A 27 -13.87 24.48 5.71
N GLY A 28 -14.04 23.27 6.27
CA GLY A 28 -15.32 22.54 6.29
C GLY A 28 -15.77 22.04 4.93
N PHE A 29 -14.86 21.90 3.96
CA PHE A 29 -15.17 21.35 2.63
C PHE A 29 -15.35 19.84 2.68
N VAL A 30 -14.63 19.13 3.58
CA VAL A 30 -14.80 17.71 3.87
C VAL A 30 -14.89 17.48 5.38
N ASP A 31 -15.73 16.51 5.80
CA ASP A 31 -15.92 16.14 7.21
C ASP A 31 -14.91 15.07 7.65
N ALA A 32 -14.50 14.22 6.73
CA ALA A 32 -13.53 13.16 6.93
C ALA A 32 -12.78 12.86 5.63
N PHE A 33 -11.62 12.20 5.73
CA PHE A 33 -10.86 11.85 4.55
C PHE A 33 -10.04 10.57 4.74
N TRP A 34 -9.66 9.98 3.61
CA TRP A 34 -8.72 8.88 3.53
C TRP A 34 -7.51 9.31 2.71
N VAL A 35 -6.32 9.21 3.28
CA VAL A 35 -5.10 9.71 2.64
C VAL A 35 -3.90 8.85 3.03
N GLY A 36 -2.90 8.79 2.13
CA GLY A 36 -1.60 8.21 2.47
C GLY A 36 -0.79 9.12 3.37
N GLU A 37 0.02 8.54 4.25
CA GLU A 37 0.95 9.33 5.09
C GLU A 37 2.05 10.01 4.22
N PRO A 38 2.59 11.14 4.70
CA PRO A 38 2.44 11.74 6.04
C PRO A 38 1.26 12.72 6.20
N TRP A 39 0.35 12.80 5.27
CA TRP A 39 -0.71 13.82 5.22
C TRP A 39 -1.75 13.70 6.34
N GLY A 40 -2.00 12.49 6.84
CA GLY A 40 -2.79 12.28 8.05
C GLY A 40 -2.14 12.93 9.27
N GLY A 41 -0.83 12.73 9.44
CA GLY A 41 -0.01 13.37 10.48
C GLY A 41 -0.02 14.89 10.40
N VAL A 42 0.02 15.47 9.18
CA VAL A 42 -0.10 16.92 8.97
C VAL A 42 -1.41 17.47 9.52
N ALA A 43 -2.53 16.83 9.24
CA ALA A 43 -3.83 17.28 9.72
C ALA A 43 -3.94 17.19 11.26
N VAL A 44 -3.35 16.16 11.87
CA VAL A 44 -3.24 16.04 13.33
C VAL A 44 -2.37 17.14 13.92
N GLN A 45 -1.19 17.41 13.34
CA GLN A 45 -0.27 18.44 13.82
C GLN A 45 -0.90 19.84 13.75
N ASN A 46 -1.67 20.10 12.67
CA ASN A 46 -2.42 21.35 12.51
C ASN A 46 -3.65 21.44 13.43
N ASN A 47 -3.92 20.41 14.22
CA ASN A 47 -5.08 20.32 15.12
C ASN A 47 -6.44 20.47 14.41
N VAL A 48 -6.53 20.06 13.15
CA VAL A 48 -7.78 20.13 12.35
C VAL A 48 -8.45 18.76 12.21
N ALA A 49 -7.74 17.66 12.51
CA ALA A 49 -8.28 16.31 12.44
C ALA A 49 -7.71 15.40 13.53
N LYS A 50 -8.31 14.21 13.64
CA LYS A 50 -7.79 13.06 14.40
C LYS A 50 -7.79 11.83 13.51
N LEU A 51 -6.83 10.95 13.72
CA LEU A 51 -6.81 9.65 13.05
C LEU A 51 -7.86 8.73 13.67
N MET A 52 -8.70 8.16 12.84
CA MET A 52 -9.76 7.23 13.25
C MET A 52 -9.31 5.79 13.15
N MET A 53 -8.55 5.47 12.09
CA MET A 53 -8.08 4.11 11.78
C MET A 53 -6.93 4.18 10.76
N ALA A 54 -6.17 3.11 10.67
CA ALA A 54 -5.19 2.88 9.62
C ALA A 54 -5.76 1.94 8.53
N GLY A 55 -5.19 1.98 7.32
CA GLY A 55 -5.59 1.09 6.22
C GLY A 55 -5.56 -0.39 6.59
N ARG A 56 -4.58 -0.80 7.42
CA ARG A 56 -4.47 -2.16 7.93
C ARG A 56 -5.65 -2.61 8.81
N ASP A 57 -6.40 -1.69 9.40
CA ASP A 57 -7.58 -2.03 10.21
C ASP A 57 -8.75 -2.46 9.32
N VAL A 58 -8.69 -2.12 8.02
CA VAL A 58 -9.65 -2.57 7.00
C VAL A 58 -9.14 -3.80 6.27
N TRP A 59 -7.86 -3.80 5.87
CA TRP A 59 -7.19 -4.91 5.21
C TRP A 59 -5.74 -4.96 5.68
N GLN A 60 -5.34 -6.00 6.41
CA GLN A 60 -4.06 -6.07 7.11
C GLN A 60 -2.83 -5.98 6.21
N PHE A 61 -2.97 -6.28 4.93
CA PHE A 61 -1.90 -6.20 3.93
C PHE A 61 -2.43 -5.61 2.61
N ALA A 62 -3.05 -4.43 2.70
CA ALA A 62 -3.58 -3.72 1.56
C ALA A 62 -2.47 -3.22 0.63
N PRO A 63 -2.61 -3.34 -0.71
CA PRO A 63 -1.75 -2.63 -1.64
C PRO A 63 -2.00 -1.12 -1.52
N GLU A 64 -0.94 -0.32 -1.65
CA GLU A 64 -1.08 1.13 -1.57
C GLU A 64 -0.56 1.81 -2.84
N LYS A 65 0.75 1.83 -3.07
CA LYS A 65 1.34 2.46 -4.26
C LYS A 65 1.94 1.45 -5.20
N VAL A 66 1.94 1.79 -6.48
CA VAL A 66 2.50 0.93 -7.53
C VAL A 66 3.45 1.71 -8.44
N LEU A 67 4.46 1.03 -8.97
CA LEU A 67 5.20 1.52 -10.12
C LEU A 67 4.38 1.24 -11.38
N ALA A 68 3.89 2.27 -12.04
CA ALA A 68 3.06 2.15 -13.23
C ALA A 68 3.71 2.78 -14.46
N ALA A 69 3.50 2.17 -15.62
CA ALA A 69 3.93 2.70 -16.91
C ALA A 69 2.89 2.38 -17.99
N ARG A 70 2.84 3.18 -19.04
CA ARG A 70 2.03 2.85 -20.23
C ARG A 70 2.61 1.61 -20.91
N HIS A 71 1.73 0.76 -21.41
CA HIS A 71 2.10 -0.49 -22.05
C HIS A 71 3.09 -0.27 -23.21
N GLU A 72 2.77 0.64 -24.13
CA GLU A 72 3.61 0.93 -25.29
C GLU A 72 4.99 1.43 -24.89
N TRP A 73 5.05 2.32 -23.87
CA TRP A 73 6.32 2.82 -23.37
C TRP A 73 7.16 1.72 -22.75
N ALA A 74 6.53 0.89 -21.94
CA ALA A 74 7.22 -0.23 -21.26
C ALA A 74 7.80 -1.23 -22.27
N THR A 75 7.05 -1.53 -23.34
CA THR A 75 7.48 -2.44 -24.41
C THR A 75 8.61 -1.86 -25.25
N GLN A 76 8.60 -0.54 -25.49
CA GLN A 76 9.65 0.13 -26.26
C GLN A 76 10.91 0.43 -25.43
N ASN A 77 10.84 0.36 -24.10
CA ASN A 77 11.90 0.76 -23.19
C ASN A 77 12.22 -0.32 -22.13
N GLU A 78 12.26 -1.59 -22.54
CA GLU A 78 12.43 -2.74 -21.63
C GLU A 78 13.65 -2.61 -20.71
N ASP A 79 14.80 -2.10 -21.21
CA ASP A 79 15.99 -1.89 -20.41
C ASP A 79 15.78 -0.82 -19.32
N SER A 80 15.07 0.25 -19.64
CA SER A 80 14.73 1.29 -18.67
C SER A 80 13.77 0.78 -17.61
N VAL A 81 12.76 -0.02 -18.01
CA VAL A 81 11.82 -0.70 -17.10
C VAL A 81 12.59 -1.61 -16.14
N ARG A 82 13.50 -2.44 -16.67
CA ARG A 82 14.32 -3.34 -15.86
C ARG A 82 15.15 -2.58 -14.83
N ARG A 83 15.86 -1.53 -15.24
CA ARG A 83 16.68 -0.70 -14.34
C ARG A 83 15.84 -0.01 -13.27
N LEU A 84 14.69 0.55 -13.66
CA LEU A 84 13.78 1.21 -12.73
C LEU A 84 13.20 0.22 -11.70
N MET A 85 12.75 -0.95 -12.14
CA MET A 85 12.26 -2.00 -11.25
C MET A 85 13.31 -2.44 -10.24
N ARG A 86 14.57 -2.62 -10.67
CA ARG A 86 15.69 -2.98 -9.78
C ARG A 86 15.97 -1.88 -8.76
N ALA A 87 16.00 -0.63 -9.20
CA ALA A 87 16.23 0.52 -8.32
C ALA A 87 15.12 0.62 -7.25
N VAL A 88 13.85 0.51 -7.65
CA VAL A 88 12.72 0.54 -6.71
C VAL A 88 12.76 -0.64 -5.76
N TYR A 89 13.03 -1.86 -6.25
CA TYR A 89 13.13 -3.06 -5.42
C TYR A 89 14.24 -2.93 -4.37
N GLN A 90 15.43 -2.47 -4.78
CA GLN A 90 16.56 -2.28 -3.88
C GLN A 90 16.29 -1.15 -2.86
N ALA A 91 15.69 -0.05 -3.30
CA ALA A 91 15.30 1.04 -2.41
C ALA A 91 14.25 0.59 -1.38
N SER A 92 13.28 -0.22 -1.81
CA SER A 92 12.26 -0.80 -0.92
C SER A 92 12.89 -1.72 0.13
N ALA A 93 13.83 -2.58 -0.26
CA ALA A 93 14.56 -3.46 0.66
C ALA A 93 15.42 -2.66 1.64
N TRP A 94 16.08 -1.60 1.16
CA TRP A 94 16.87 -0.71 2.00
C TRP A 94 15.99 0.03 3.02
N LEU A 95 14.81 0.51 2.60
CA LEU A 95 13.89 1.28 3.43
C LEU A 95 13.23 0.42 4.52
N ASP A 96 12.99 -0.86 4.27
CA ASP A 96 12.44 -1.79 5.27
C ASP A 96 13.45 -2.16 6.37
N ALA A 97 14.74 -1.96 6.14
CA ALA A 97 15.75 -2.19 7.15
C ALA A 97 15.64 -1.12 8.27
N PRO A 98 15.36 -1.52 9.55
CA PRO A 98 15.09 -0.55 10.61
C PRO A 98 16.22 0.47 10.84
N GLY A 99 17.48 0.06 10.67
CA GLY A 99 18.65 0.93 10.82
C GLY A 99 18.75 2.05 9.79
N ASN A 100 18.03 1.95 8.67
CA ASN A 100 18.06 2.94 7.59
C ASN A 100 16.95 4.01 7.73
N LYS A 101 15.96 3.78 8.58
CA LYS A 101 14.82 4.72 8.74
C LYS A 101 15.24 6.15 9.11
N PRO A 102 16.19 6.39 10.04
CA PRO A 102 16.61 7.75 10.34
C PRO A 102 17.21 8.48 9.12
N LEU A 103 18.03 7.79 8.32
CA LEU A 103 18.59 8.36 7.10
C LEU A 103 17.50 8.56 6.03
N ALA A 104 16.52 7.66 5.95
CA ALA A 104 15.36 7.81 5.07
C ALA A 104 14.54 9.06 5.41
N VAL A 105 14.31 9.31 6.71
CA VAL A 105 13.62 10.52 7.18
C VAL A 105 14.37 11.78 6.74
N GLU A 106 15.70 11.81 6.92
CA GLU A 106 16.53 12.93 6.50
C GLU A 106 16.45 13.17 4.99
N ILE A 107 16.57 12.11 4.18
CA ILE A 107 16.49 12.21 2.71
C ILE A 107 15.12 12.71 2.29
N LEU A 108 14.04 12.10 2.79
CA LEU A 108 12.67 12.45 2.42
C LEU A 108 12.29 13.87 2.87
N GLY A 109 12.87 14.38 3.97
CA GLY A 109 12.62 15.72 4.47
C GLY A 109 13.21 16.85 3.61
N ARG A 110 14.10 16.54 2.66
CA ARG A 110 14.76 17.53 1.79
C ARG A 110 13.75 18.22 0.87
N SER A 111 14.10 19.43 0.44
CA SER A 111 13.26 20.28 -0.43
C SER A 111 12.98 19.65 -1.81
N GLU A 112 13.89 18.83 -2.31
CA GLU A 112 13.73 18.09 -3.59
C GLU A 112 12.76 16.90 -3.50
N HIS A 113 12.30 16.55 -2.28
CA HIS A 113 11.39 15.44 -2.02
C HIS A 113 10.08 15.92 -1.36
N LEU A 114 9.86 15.61 -0.08
CA LEU A 114 8.62 15.99 0.61
C LEU A 114 8.66 17.42 1.18
N SER A 115 9.84 17.96 1.42
CA SER A 115 10.01 19.28 2.04
C SER A 115 9.26 19.40 3.38
N MET A 116 9.38 18.38 4.22
CA MET A 116 8.65 18.24 5.48
C MET A 116 9.58 18.05 6.67
N SER A 117 9.09 18.41 7.86
CA SER A 117 9.78 18.13 9.11
C SER A 117 9.95 16.61 9.34
N PRO A 118 11.09 16.19 9.89
CA PRO A 118 11.29 14.81 10.37
C PRO A 118 10.16 14.30 11.28
N ASP A 119 9.58 15.16 12.12
CA ASP A 119 8.50 14.81 13.05
C ASP A 119 7.21 14.38 12.36
N LEU A 120 7.05 14.68 11.06
CA LEU A 120 5.93 14.21 10.24
C LEU A 120 6.25 12.94 9.47
N ILE A 121 7.52 12.76 9.09
CA ILE A 121 7.96 11.64 8.25
C ILE A 121 8.28 10.41 9.09
N ASP A 122 8.97 10.58 10.22
CA ASP A 122 9.38 9.46 11.07
C ASP A 122 8.20 8.61 11.56
N PRO A 123 7.09 9.18 12.06
CA PRO A 123 5.91 8.39 12.45
C PRO A 123 5.37 7.51 11.32
N ALA A 124 5.33 8.04 10.09
CA ALA A 124 4.87 7.29 8.92
C ALA A 124 5.75 6.07 8.62
N LEU A 125 7.08 6.21 8.74
CA LEU A 125 8.03 5.11 8.48
C LEU A 125 8.14 4.11 9.64
N THR A 126 7.95 4.57 10.88
CA THR A 126 8.13 3.73 12.09
C THR A 126 6.83 3.13 12.60
N GLY A 127 5.68 3.69 12.22
CA GLY A 127 4.37 3.31 12.75
C GLY A 127 4.09 3.85 14.16
N HIS A 128 4.90 4.78 14.66
CA HIS A 128 4.66 5.47 15.94
C HIS A 128 3.76 6.68 15.73
N ILE A 129 2.48 6.43 15.55
CA ILE A 129 1.51 7.43 15.09
C ILE A 129 0.91 8.20 16.26
N VAL A 130 0.85 9.52 16.16
CA VAL A 130 0.11 10.38 17.08
C VAL A 130 -1.34 10.49 16.60
N PRO A 131 -2.33 9.89 17.30
CA PRO A 131 -3.69 9.80 16.77
C PRO A 131 -4.47 11.12 16.86
N ARG A 132 -4.08 12.02 17.74
CA ARG A 132 -4.65 13.36 17.89
C ARG A 132 -3.68 14.28 18.63
N THR A 133 -3.82 15.58 18.44
CA THR A 133 -3.02 16.59 19.14
C THR A 133 -3.03 16.36 20.65
N GLY A 134 -1.84 16.36 21.26
CA GLY A 134 -1.65 16.16 22.70
C GLY A 134 -1.80 14.71 23.20
N ALA A 135 -2.06 13.74 22.32
CA ALA A 135 -2.07 12.33 22.70
C ALA A 135 -0.66 11.74 22.66
N SER A 136 -0.44 10.71 23.47
CA SER A 136 0.76 9.87 23.34
C SER A 136 0.74 9.11 22.03
N PRO A 137 1.90 8.89 21.38
CA PRO A 137 2.01 8.02 20.22
C PRO A 137 1.50 6.60 20.51
N VAL A 138 0.87 6.00 19.51
CA VAL A 138 0.51 4.58 19.51
C VAL A 138 1.33 3.85 18.46
N THR A 139 1.69 2.61 18.71
CA THR A 139 2.41 1.79 17.74
C THR A 139 1.40 1.05 16.86
N VAL A 140 1.45 1.32 15.57
CA VAL A 140 0.72 0.57 14.54
C VAL A 140 1.72 -0.37 13.88
N ASP A 141 1.70 -1.64 14.29
CA ASP A 141 2.62 -2.64 13.76
C ASP A 141 2.45 -2.81 12.24
N ARG A 142 3.55 -2.93 11.52
CA ARG A 142 3.56 -3.06 10.04
C ARG A 142 2.73 -2.00 9.34
N PHE A 143 2.84 -0.75 9.81
CA PHE A 143 2.07 0.38 9.27
C PHE A 143 2.37 0.61 7.78
N LEU A 144 3.66 0.66 7.41
CA LEU A 144 4.12 0.66 6.03
C LEU A 144 5.12 -0.49 5.83
N GLN A 145 4.95 -1.23 4.74
CA GLN A 145 5.86 -2.28 4.30
C GLN A 145 6.20 -2.05 2.84
N PHE A 146 7.49 -1.96 2.52
CA PHE A 146 7.94 -1.68 1.15
C PHE A 146 8.45 -2.92 0.44
N HIS A 147 9.01 -3.88 1.17
CA HIS A 147 9.69 -5.04 0.60
C HIS A 147 9.36 -6.35 1.33
N SER A 148 9.39 -6.32 2.67
CA SER A 148 9.20 -7.51 3.51
C SER A 148 7.88 -8.23 3.20
N HIS A 149 7.88 -9.56 3.34
CA HIS A 149 6.67 -10.37 3.16
C HIS A 149 6.04 -10.27 1.76
N ALA A 150 6.88 -10.08 0.73
CA ALA A 150 6.46 -9.86 -0.66
C ALA A 150 5.61 -8.59 -0.87
N ALA A 151 5.85 -7.51 -0.08
CA ALA A 151 5.11 -6.26 -0.22
C ALA A 151 5.30 -5.60 -1.60
N SER A 152 6.48 -5.72 -2.20
CA SER A 152 6.76 -5.20 -3.55
C SER A 152 6.30 -6.12 -4.69
N PHE A 153 5.80 -7.33 -4.38
CA PHE A 153 5.37 -8.28 -5.41
C PHE A 153 3.98 -7.91 -5.95
N PRO A 154 3.79 -7.81 -7.29
CA PRO A 154 2.52 -7.43 -7.88
C PRO A 154 1.55 -8.63 -7.92
N TRP A 155 0.84 -8.86 -6.83
CA TRP A 155 -0.14 -9.92 -6.73
C TRP A 155 -1.33 -9.68 -7.67
N ARG A 156 -1.55 -10.55 -8.64
CA ARG A 156 -2.64 -10.42 -9.61
C ARG A 156 -4.02 -10.54 -8.95
N SER A 157 -4.12 -11.26 -7.83
CA SER A 157 -5.32 -11.33 -7.01
C SER A 157 -5.71 -9.99 -6.38
N GLN A 158 -4.75 -9.12 -6.05
CA GLN A 158 -5.04 -7.75 -5.59
C GLN A 158 -5.65 -6.90 -6.71
N ALA A 159 -5.12 -7.02 -7.95
CA ALA A 159 -5.74 -6.35 -9.09
C ALA A 159 -7.17 -6.84 -9.36
N ALA A 160 -7.41 -8.15 -9.22
CA ALA A 160 -8.75 -8.74 -9.32
C ALA A 160 -9.69 -8.16 -8.25
N TRP A 161 -9.24 -8.07 -7.00
CA TRP A 161 -10.00 -7.49 -5.89
C TRP A 161 -10.39 -6.03 -6.16
N ILE A 162 -9.41 -5.21 -6.59
CA ILE A 162 -9.64 -3.81 -6.94
C ILE A 162 -10.68 -3.69 -8.05
N ALA A 163 -10.51 -4.43 -9.14
CA ALA A 163 -11.43 -4.40 -10.28
C ALA A 163 -12.85 -4.83 -9.90
N HIS A 164 -12.96 -5.89 -9.09
CA HIS A 164 -14.25 -6.38 -8.58
C HIS A 164 -14.98 -5.28 -7.78
N HIS A 165 -14.30 -4.63 -6.86
CA HIS A 165 -14.88 -3.57 -6.04
C HIS A 165 -15.15 -2.26 -6.80
N LEU A 166 -14.53 -2.07 -7.96
CA LEU A 166 -14.86 -0.99 -8.91
C LEU A 166 -16.03 -1.38 -9.85
N GLY A 167 -16.64 -2.54 -9.66
CA GLY A 167 -17.80 -2.98 -10.44
C GLY A 167 -17.45 -3.54 -11.83
N ALA A 168 -16.20 -3.96 -12.06
CA ALA A 168 -15.82 -4.60 -13.31
C ALA A 168 -16.51 -5.96 -13.46
N ASP A 169 -16.89 -6.29 -14.71
CA ASP A 169 -17.33 -7.63 -15.06
C ASP A 169 -16.16 -8.65 -15.09
N ALA A 170 -16.47 -9.91 -15.33
CA ALA A 170 -15.46 -10.99 -15.37
C ALA A 170 -14.34 -10.69 -16.38
N ALA A 171 -14.64 -10.15 -17.55
CA ALA A 171 -13.64 -9.80 -18.55
C ALA A 171 -12.76 -8.63 -18.09
N GLY A 172 -13.35 -7.63 -17.45
CA GLY A 172 -12.63 -6.50 -16.84
C GLY A 172 -11.71 -6.94 -15.71
N ILE A 173 -12.14 -7.88 -14.85
CA ILE A 173 -11.32 -8.47 -13.78
C ILE A 173 -10.10 -9.20 -14.37
N GLU A 174 -10.29 -10.06 -15.38
CA GLU A 174 -9.17 -10.74 -16.04
C GLU A 174 -8.21 -9.76 -16.71
N LYS A 175 -8.72 -8.71 -17.33
CA LYS A 175 -7.89 -7.64 -17.90
C LYS A 175 -7.10 -6.91 -16.82
N ALA A 176 -7.70 -6.57 -15.68
CA ALA A 176 -7.03 -5.92 -14.56
C ALA A 176 -5.88 -6.77 -14.02
N LYS A 177 -6.07 -8.08 -13.87
CA LYS A 177 -5.01 -9.02 -13.45
C LYS A 177 -3.77 -8.93 -14.35
N THR A 178 -3.93 -8.65 -15.66
CA THR A 178 -2.80 -8.50 -16.58
C THR A 178 -2.01 -7.20 -16.40
N CYS A 179 -2.57 -6.22 -15.70
CA CYS A 179 -1.86 -4.97 -15.37
C CYS A 179 -0.81 -5.17 -14.26
N PHE A 180 -1.03 -6.15 -13.37
CA PHE A 180 -0.07 -6.51 -12.32
C PHE A 180 0.94 -7.53 -12.89
N ARG A 181 2.06 -7.00 -13.39
CA ARG A 181 3.05 -7.69 -14.21
C ARG A 181 4.02 -8.54 -13.37
N ALA A 182 3.47 -9.56 -12.69
CA ALA A 182 4.28 -10.54 -11.96
C ALA A 182 5.31 -11.27 -12.85
N ASP A 183 5.02 -11.41 -14.15
CA ASP A 183 5.94 -11.92 -15.15
C ASP A 183 7.18 -11.03 -15.33
N LEU A 184 7.00 -9.72 -15.52
CA LEU A 184 8.11 -8.76 -15.60
C LEU A 184 8.88 -8.66 -14.29
N PHE A 185 8.19 -8.75 -13.15
CA PHE A 185 8.84 -8.76 -11.85
C PHE A 185 9.80 -9.95 -11.74
N ARG A 186 9.35 -11.16 -12.10
CA ARG A 186 10.20 -12.36 -12.13
C ARG A 186 11.34 -12.24 -13.13
N GLN A 187 11.05 -11.84 -14.37
CA GLN A 187 12.03 -11.70 -15.43
C GLN A 187 13.16 -10.73 -15.07
N ASN A 188 12.83 -9.60 -14.45
CA ASN A 188 13.78 -8.51 -14.26
C ASN A 188 14.53 -8.55 -12.91
N LEU A 189 14.06 -9.35 -11.93
CA LEU A 189 14.63 -9.33 -10.58
C LEU A 189 15.20 -10.67 -10.12
N SER A 190 14.97 -11.79 -10.85
CA SER A 190 15.48 -13.10 -10.46
C SER A 190 17.00 -13.16 -10.42
N ASP A 191 17.68 -12.55 -11.36
CA ASP A 191 19.14 -12.55 -11.49
C ASP A 191 19.86 -11.70 -10.43
N ILE A 192 19.15 -10.73 -9.81
CA ILE A 192 19.66 -9.99 -8.64
C ILE A 192 19.33 -10.66 -7.32
N GLY A 193 18.78 -11.86 -7.37
CA GLY A 193 18.49 -12.68 -6.20
C GLY A 193 17.26 -12.27 -5.43
N ALA A 194 16.29 -11.63 -6.06
CA ALA A 194 15.01 -11.36 -5.42
C ALA A 194 14.30 -12.67 -5.05
N ASP A 195 13.83 -12.78 -3.81
CA ASP A 195 12.95 -13.87 -3.43
C ASP A 195 11.52 -13.51 -3.76
N MET A 196 10.79 -14.43 -4.35
CA MET A 196 9.47 -14.21 -4.91
C MET A 196 8.58 -15.41 -4.66
N PRO A 197 7.28 -15.21 -4.32
CA PRO A 197 6.35 -16.32 -4.17
C PRO A 197 6.22 -17.08 -5.50
N GLN A 198 6.05 -18.38 -5.44
CA GLN A 198 5.85 -19.19 -6.67
C GLN A 198 4.52 -18.86 -7.35
N SER A 199 3.45 -18.65 -6.58
CA SER A 199 2.18 -18.19 -7.13
C SER A 199 2.22 -16.70 -7.45
N SER A 200 1.47 -16.27 -8.46
CA SER A 200 1.19 -14.86 -8.75
C SER A 200 -0.15 -14.40 -8.20
N GLU A 201 -0.90 -15.30 -7.60
CA GLU A 201 -2.25 -15.09 -7.09
C GLU A 201 -2.40 -15.83 -5.75
N LYS A 202 -3.24 -15.29 -4.88
CA LYS A 202 -3.62 -15.90 -3.61
C LYS A 202 -5.06 -15.54 -3.28
N THR A 203 -5.70 -16.27 -2.38
CA THR A 203 -6.98 -15.83 -1.81
C THR A 203 -6.70 -14.69 -0.84
N GLU A 204 -7.16 -13.47 -1.19
CA GLU A 204 -6.96 -12.31 -0.34
C GLU A 204 -7.81 -12.41 0.92
N GLY A 205 -7.25 -12.00 2.06
CA GLY A 205 -7.92 -12.09 3.36
C GLY A 205 -7.85 -13.46 4.04
N ALA A 206 -7.23 -14.47 3.42
CA ALA A 206 -7.21 -15.83 3.96
C ALA A 206 -6.17 -16.05 5.06
N MET A 207 -5.12 -15.24 5.13
CA MET A 207 -4.05 -15.40 6.10
C MET A 207 -4.31 -14.57 7.36
N THR A 208 -4.65 -15.23 8.45
CA THR A 208 -4.83 -14.60 9.77
C THR A 208 -3.55 -14.59 10.61
N LEU A 209 -2.55 -15.39 10.23
CA LEU A 209 -1.24 -15.50 10.87
C LEU A 209 -0.14 -15.44 9.80
N PRO A 210 1.12 -15.14 10.18
CA PRO A 210 2.26 -15.29 9.28
C PRO A 210 2.29 -16.71 8.69
N THR A 211 2.31 -16.79 7.36
CA THR A 211 2.14 -18.07 6.64
C THR A 211 3.34 -18.33 5.75
N SER A 212 3.95 -19.53 5.90
CA SER A 212 5.00 -19.98 4.99
C SER A 212 4.42 -20.39 3.65
N VAL A 213 5.01 -19.92 2.57
CA VAL A 213 4.66 -20.26 1.19
C VAL A 213 5.91 -20.59 0.39
N ALA A 214 5.75 -21.40 -0.65
CA ALA A 214 6.83 -21.70 -1.56
C ALA A 214 7.32 -20.43 -2.29
N SER A 215 8.63 -20.25 -2.36
CA SER A 215 9.28 -19.14 -3.02
C SER A 215 10.36 -19.56 -4.00
N ALA A 216 10.92 -18.61 -4.73
CA ALA A 216 12.02 -18.85 -5.66
C ALA A 216 13.31 -19.36 -4.95
N ARG A 217 13.45 -19.13 -3.65
CA ARG A 217 14.58 -19.56 -2.82
C ARG A 217 14.25 -20.67 -1.83
N GLY A 218 13.09 -21.29 -1.96
CA GLY A 218 12.57 -22.34 -1.09
C GLY A 218 11.28 -21.93 -0.43
N GLU A 219 11.34 -21.20 0.68
CA GLU A 219 10.17 -20.74 1.42
C GLU A 219 10.32 -19.27 1.81
N MET A 220 9.20 -18.57 1.89
CA MET A 220 9.10 -17.22 2.43
C MET A 220 7.89 -17.09 3.34
N ILE A 221 7.94 -16.15 4.28
CA ILE A 221 6.83 -15.86 5.17
C ILE A 221 6.05 -14.68 4.62
N LEU A 222 4.77 -14.87 4.38
CA LEU A 222 3.83 -13.79 4.08
C LEU A 222 3.21 -13.26 5.38
N SER A 223 2.91 -11.96 5.40
CA SER A 223 2.16 -11.34 6.50
C SER A 223 0.70 -11.78 6.51
N PRO A 224 0.05 -11.73 7.67
CA PRO A 224 -1.40 -11.76 7.73
C PRO A 224 -2.01 -10.71 6.81
N ASP A 225 -3.11 -11.06 6.15
CA ASP A 225 -3.80 -10.19 5.19
C ASP A 225 -5.33 -10.15 5.40
N ALA A 226 -5.80 -10.52 6.59
CA ALA A 226 -7.23 -10.58 6.89
C ALA A 226 -7.94 -9.24 6.65
N PHE A 227 -9.15 -9.31 6.12
CA PHE A 227 -10.08 -8.19 6.08
C PHE A 227 -10.75 -7.98 7.46
N PHE A 228 -11.22 -6.76 7.72
CA PHE A 228 -11.86 -6.37 8.98
C PHE A 228 -13.10 -7.23 9.34
N ASP A 229 -13.76 -7.81 8.36
CA ASP A 229 -14.98 -8.61 8.50
C ASP A 229 -14.71 -10.13 8.46
N GLY A 230 -13.44 -10.53 8.35
CA GLY A 230 -13.02 -11.94 8.26
C GLY A 230 -13.43 -12.66 6.96
N ARG A 231 -13.97 -11.94 5.98
CA ARG A 231 -14.26 -12.51 4.66
C ARG A 231 -12.97 -12.78 3.89
N THR A 232 -13.10 -13.57 2.84
CA THR A 232 -12.02 -13.83 1.90
C THR A 232 -12.46 -13.49 0.48
N PHE A 233 -11.53 -13.09 -0.35
CA PHE A 233 -11.75 -12.87 -1.76
C PHE A 233 -11.06 -13.95 -2.57
N ASP A 234 -11.85 -14.86 -3.13
CA ASP A 234 -11.38 -15.86 -4.07
C ASP A 234 -11.45 -15.29 -5.49
N PHE A 235 -10.28 -14.99 -6.04
CA PHE A 235 -10.13 -14.45 -7.39
C PHE A 235 -10.65 -15.39 -8.49
N THR A 236 -10.77 -16.69 -8.22
CA THR A 236 -11.30 -17.66 -9.18
C THR A 236 -12.82 -17.68 -9.22
N ALA A 237 -13.47 -17.39 -8.10
CA ALA A 237 -14.92 -17.27 -7.99
C ALA A 237 -15.44 -15.94 -8.57
N ALA A 238 -14.66 -14.88 -8.49
CA ALA A 238 -15.03 -13.56 -9.01
C ALA A 238 -15.09 -13.49 -10.54
N VAL A 239 -14.56 -14.50 -11.23
CA VAL A 239 -14.50 -14.59 -12.71
C VAL A 239 -15.58 -15.51 -13.27
N ARG A 240 -16.31 -16.22 -12.40
CA ARG A 240 -17.43 -17.10 -12.77
C ARG A 240 -18.75 -16.36 -12.67
#